data_07ec1ab21454c5c52612f1e694f6f53f
#
_entry.id   07ec1ab21454c5c52612f1e694f6f53f
#
_cell.length_a   1.000
_cell.length_b   1.000
_cell.length_c   1.000
_cell.angle_alpha   90.00
_cell.angle_beta   90.00
_cell.angle_gamma   90.00
#
_symmetry.space_group_name_H-M   'P 1'
#
loop_
_entity.id
_entity.type
_entity.pdbx_description
1 polymer ?
#
loop_
_entity_poly.entity_id
_entity_poly.type
_entity_poly.pdbx_seq_one_letter_code
_entity_poly.pdbx_strand_id
1 'polypeptide(L)'
;MDRLLGETEDIWERDLSGYLSDRGIHPDTAHMADLRHILRAPHFDAFFPKAQLLDVAARTLNGMGIDVGSLANLKIDTAQRKLKSPRPFCCRVHVPSDIRLVVMPRGGREDYMMLFHETGHALHFAYADSAAPFAFRCLGDNSVTECYAFLLQLLVRSPAWLRETMGVIADDSYRRLARFFQIYYLRRIGARLAYELELHSLDAPTDDLPARYAERLGQALKVQISPEEYLSDIDDSFYSACYLRAWILEVQLRLKLIEEFGEAWFTRPEAGDFLRGLWSHGQEFTAEEIAQQLGYPGLQVEPLIADLTSPVEA
;
A
#
# COMPACT_ATOMS: atom_id res chain seq x y z
N MET A 1 -1.40 15.67 -8.39
CA MET A 1 -2.69 15.25 -7.80
C MET A 1 -3.82 15.41 -8.80
N ASP A 2 -4.07 16.61 -9.30
CA ASP A 2 -5.19 16.91 -10.20
C ASP A 2 -5.21 15.99 -11.44
N ARG A 3 -4.05 15.71 -12.01
CA ARG A 3 -3.92 14.79 -13.13
C ARG A 3 -4.34 13.36 -12.75
N LEU A 4 -3.91 12.84 -11.60
CA LEU A 4 -4.29 11.50 -11.15
C LEU A 4 -5.80 11.40 -10.91
N LEU A 5 -6.40 12.41 -10.27
CA LEU A 5 -7.83 12.46 -10.04
C LEU A 5 -8.60 12.51 -11.38
N GLY A 6 -8.18 13.37 -12.32
CA GLY A 6 -8.82 13.50 -13.63
C GLY A 6 -8.76 12.24 -14.47
N GLU A 7 -7.56 11.64 -14.60
CA GLU A 7 -7.36 10.42 -15.42
C GLU A 7 -8.08 9.18 -14.86
N THR A 8 -8.40 9.17 -13.56
CA THR A 8 -9.12 8.06 -12.91
C THR A 8 -10.62 8.35 -12.69
N GLU A 9 -11.12 9.52 -13.06
CA GLU A 9 -12.49 9.97 -12.75
C GLU A 9 -13.56 9.04 -13.31
N ASP A 10 -13.54 8.81 -14.62
CA ASP A 10 -14.55 8.00 -15.31
C ASP A 10 -14.58 6.55 -14.80
N ILE A 11 -13.39 5.99 -14.50
CA ILE A 11 -13.30 4.63 -13.97
C ILE A 11 -13.85 4.59 -12.54
N TRP A 12 -13.51 5.60 -11.74
CA TRP A 12 -13.98 5.71 -10.37
C TRP A 12 -15.51 5.83 -10.30
N GLU A 13 -16.09 6.77 -11.05
CA GLU A 13 -17.53 7.00 -11.05
C GLU A 13 -18.31 5.79 -11.55
N ARG A 14 -17.85 5.17 -12.64
CA ARG A 14 -18.47 3.97 -13.19
C ARG A 14 -18.45 2.80 -12.20
N ASP A 15 -17.28 2.49 -11.63
CA ASP A 15 -17.11 1.34 -10.74
C ASP A 15 -17.86 1.59 -9.42
N LEU A 16 -17.79 2.80 -8.85
CA LEU A 16 -18.55 3.19 -7.66
C LEU A 16 -20.05 3.08 -7.88
N SER A 17 -20.58 3.64 -8.98
CA SER A 17 -22.00 3.57 -9.32
C SER A 17 -22.48 2.13 -9.45
N GLY A 18 -21.69 1.24 -10.07
CA GLY A 18 -21.97 -0.18 -10.14
C GLY A 18 -22.08 -0.83 -8.77
N TYR A 19 -21.07 -0.63 -7.90
CA TYR A 19 -21.06 -1.20 -6.55
C TYR A 19 -22.18 -0.67 -5.65
N LEU A 20 -22.55 0.60 -5.77
CA LEU A 20 -23.68 1.19 -5.04
C LEU A 20 -25.02 0.63 -5.54
N SER A 21 -25.22 0.54 -6.88
CA SER A 21 -26.40 -0.02 -7.49
C SER A 21 -26.66 -1.47 -7.07
N ASP A 22 -25.62 -2.31 -7.04
CA ASP A 22 -25.70 -3.70 -6.57
C ASP A 22 -26.22 -3.83 -5.12
N ARG A 23 -26.17 -2.73 -4.36
CA ARG A 23 -26.62 -2.65 -2.96
C ARG A 23 -27.88 -1.83 -2.78
N GLY A 24 -28.48 -1.32 -3.87
CA GLY A 24 -29.66 -0.46 -3.83
C GLY A 24 -29.40 0.90 -3.17
N ILE A 25 -28.15 1.37 -3.17
CA ILE A 25 -27.77 2.66 -2.61
C ILE A 25 -27.74 3.70 -3.74
N HIS A 26 -28.46 4.82 -3.53
CA HIS A 26 -28.42 5.93 -4.49
C HIS A 26 -27.12 6.73 -4.32
N PRO A 27 -26.41 7.11 -5.40
CA PRO A 27 -25.15 7.86 -5.31
C PRO A 27 -25.24 9.13 -4.44
N ASP A 28 -26.32 9.92 -4.56
CA ASP A 28 -26.49 11.17 -3.80
C ASP A 28 -26.65 10.95 -2.28
N THR A 29 -26.94 9.73 -1.85
CA THR A 29 -27.09 9.37 -0.43
C THR A 29 -25.98 8.47 0.09
N ALA A 30 -25.02 8.15 -0.76
CA ALA A 30 -23.90 7.29 -0.38
C ALA A 30 -22.95 8.02 0.61
N HIS A 31 -22.52 7.31 1.63
CA HIS A 31 -21.61 7.82 2.66
C HIS A 31 -20.27 7.03 2.69
N MET A 32 -19.29 7.56 3.39
CA MET A 32 -18.02 6.88 3.61
C MET A 32 -18.20 5.46 4.20
N ALA A 33 -19.24 5.23 5.01
CA ALA A 33 -19.53 3.90 5.57
C ALA A 33 -19.91 2.88 4.49
N ASP A 34 -20.65 3.29 3.47
CA ASP A 34 -21.04 2.42 2.33
C ASP A 34 -19.80 2.06 1.51
N LEU A 35 -18.93 3.04 1.27
CA LEU A 35 -17.67 2.82 0.58
C LEU A 35 -16.74 1.86 1.35
N ARG A 36 -16.60 2.03 2.67
CA ARG A 36 -15.86 1.10 3.53
C ARG A 36 -16.45 -0.32 3.48
N HIS A 37 -17.77 -0.45 3.43
CA HIS A 37 -18.45 -1.74 3.29
C HIS A 37 -18.17 -2.40 1.93
N ILE A 38 -18.21 -1.65 0.84
CA ILE A 38 -17.84 -2.12 -0.51
C ILE A 38 -16.39 -2.66 -0.50
N LEU A 39 -15.47 -1.86 0.01
CA LEU A 39 -14.03 -2.18 0.04
C LEU A 39 -13.70 -3.39 0.92
N ARG A 40 -14.48 -3.65 1.97
CA ARG A 40 -14.29 -4.82 2.85
C ARG A 40 -14.46 -6.14 2.07
N ALA A 41 -15.42 -6.20 1.16
CA ALA A 41 -15.65 -7.29 0.21
C ALA A 41 -15.45 -8.70 0.81
N PRO A 42 -16.21 -9.11 1.85
CA PRO A 42 -15.95 -10.33 2.62
C PRO A 42 -16.13 -11.62 1.80
N HIS A 43 -16.80 -11.56 0.66
CA HIS A 43 -16.98 -12.71 -0.23
C HIS A 43 -15.68 -13.20 -0.85
N PHE A 44 -14.62 -12.38 -0.90
CA PHE A 44 -13.29 -12.80 -1.32
C PHE A 44 -12.43 -13.37 -0.20
N ASP A 45 -12.86 -13.30 1.06
CA ASP A 45 -12.07 -13.81 2.17
C ASP A 45 -11.80 -15.32 2.10
N ALA A 46 -12.66 -16.07 1.39
CA ALA A 46 -12.47 -17.49 1.17
C ALA A 46 -11.17 -17.81 0.42
N PHE A 47 -10.66 -16.89 -0.41
CA PHE A 47 -9.37 -17.04 -1.10
C PHE A 47 -8.16 -16.85 -0.16
N PHE A 48 -8.38 -16.27 1.02
CA PHE A 48 -7.35 -15.85 1.97
C PHE A 48 -7.55 -16.47 3.36
N PRO A 49 -7.43 -17.80 3.49
CA PRO A 49 -7.72 -18.50 4.74
C PRO A 49 -6.68 -18.19 5.81
N LYS A 50 -7.16 -17.94 7.04
CA LYS A 50 -6.31 -17.68 8.21
C LYS A 50 -5.19 -18.70 8.41
N ALA A 51 -5.50 -19.98 8.22
CA ALA A 51 -4.56 -21.07 8.47
C ALA A 51 -3.34 -21.06 7.55
N GLN A 52 -3.44 -20.42 6.38
CA GLN A 52 -2.38 -20.37 5.38
C GLN A 52 -1.59 -19.06 5.40
N LEU A 53 -2.01 -18.05 6.13
CA LEU A 53 -1.45 -16.69 6.08
C LEU A 53 0.08 -16.66 6.22
N LEU A 54 0.61 -17.30 7.26
CA LEU A 54 2.06 -17.30 7.53
C LEU A 54 2.83 -18.18 6.53
N ASP A 55 2.26 -19.33 6.17
CA ASP A 55 2.87 -20.26 5.20
C ASP A 55 2.93 -19.63 3.81
N VAL A 56 1.90 -18.88 3.41
CA VAL A 56 1.88 -18.14 2.14
C VAL A 56 2.93 -17.05 2.13
N ALA A 57 3.05 -16.28 3.22
CA ALA A 57 4.09 -15.27 3.34
C ALA A 57 5.50 -15.91 3.26
N ALA A 58 5.73 -16.99 3.99
CA ALA A 58 7.00 -17.72 3.95
C ALA A 58 7.31 -18.27 2.55
N ARG A 59 6.33 -18.88 1.86
CA ARG A 59 6.54 -19.38 0.48
C ARG A 59 6.88 -18.26 -0.50
N THR A 60 6.20 -17.11 -0.41
CA THR A 60 6.48 -15.95 -1.27
C THR A 60 7.92 -15.47 -1.07
N LEU A 61 8.34 -15.32 0.19
CA LEU A 61 9.69 -14.84 0.51
C LEU A 61 10.77 -15.86 0.16
N ASN A 62 10.52 -17.15 0.40
CA ASN A 62 11.42 -18.24 0.00
C ASN A 62 11.59 -18.31 -1.52
N GLY A 63 10.53 -17.99 -2.29
CA GLY A 63 10.63 -17.85 -3.75
C GLY A 63 11.66 -16.82 -4.19
N MET A 64 11.78 -15.74 -3.45
CA MET A 64 12.82 -14.70 -3.64
C MET A 64 14.16 -15.04 -2.94
N GLY A 65 14.34 -16.27 -2.46
CA GLY A 65 15.55 -16.64 -1.72
C GLY A 65 15.70 -15.95 -0.35
N ILE A 66 14.58 -15.52 0.26
CA ILE A 66 14.55 -14.87 1.57
C ILE A 66 13.94 -15.84 2.58
N ASP A 67 14.79 -16.48 3.38
CA ASP A 67 14.35 -17.29 4.51
C ASP A 67 14.24 -16.41 5.76
N VAL A 68 13.03 -15.98 6.08
CA VAL A 68 12.76 -15.14 7.26
C VAL A 68 13.11 -15.85 8.57
N GLY A 69 13.00 -17.20 8.59
CA GLY A 69 13.36 -18.00 9.77
C GLY A 69 14.86 -17.96 10.10
N SER A 70 15.70 -17.68 9.11
CA SER A 70 17.16 -17.54 9.29
C SER A 70 17.61 -16.13 9.70
N LEU A 71 16.74 -15.12 9.65
CA LEU A 71 17.05 -13.75 10.01
C LEU A 71 17.06 -13.56 11.53
N ALA A 72 18.24 -13.67 12.17
CA ALA A 72 18.39 -13.56 13.62
C ALA A 72 17.94 -12.20 14.19
N ASN A 73 17.96 -11.16 13.36
CA ASN A 73 17.56 -9.78 13.69
C ASN A 73 16.09 -9.46 13.43
N LEU A 74 15.32 -10.39 12.85
CA LEU A 74 13.88 -10.24 12.64
C LEU A 74 13.09 -11.22 13.52
N LYS A 75 12.27 -10.68 14.43
CA LYS A 75 11.41 -11.47 15.32
C LYS A 75 9.96 -11.32 14.93
N ILE A 76 9.29 -12.45 14.63
CA ILE A 76 7.87 -12.46 14.29
C ILE A 76 7.07 -12.92 15.50
N ASP A 77 6.22 -12.03 16.04
CA ASP A 77 5.33 -12.31 17.16
C ASP A 77 3.92 -12.61 16.67
N THR A 78 3.54 -13.88 16.65
CA THR A 78 2.21 -14.36 16.27
C THR A 78 1.36 -14.81 17.46
N ALA A 79 1.89 -14.74 18.69
CA ALA A 79 1.18 -15.18 19.89
C ALA A 79 -0.09 -14.36 20.11
N GLN A 80 -1.20 -15.05 20.37
CA GLN A 80 -2.45 -14.39 20.73
C GLN A 80 -2.41 -13.95 22.19
N ARG A 81 -2.66 -12.67 22.43
CA ARG A 81 -2.69 -12.08 23.77
C ARG A 81 -3.84 -11.06 23.88
N LYS A 82 -4.40 -10.96 25.08
CA LYS A 82 -5.32 -9.87 25.41
C LYS A 82 -4.58 -8.53 25.24
N LEU A 83 -5.21 -7.55 24.64
CA LEU A 83 -4.67 -6.22 24.36
C LEU A 83 -3.57 -6.16 23.27
N LYS A 84 -3.28 -7.25 22.56
CA LYS A 84 -2.44 -7.18 21.37
C LYS A 84 -3.17 -6.44 20.26
N SER A 85 -2.44 -5.57 19.52
CA SER A 85 -3.00 -4.90 18.35
C SER A 85 -3.64 -5.92 17.39
N PRO A 86 -4.86 -5.68 16.93
CA PRO A 86 -5.49 -6.54 15.93
C PRO A 86 -4.91 -6.29 14.53
N ARG A 87 -4.24 -5.15 14.29
CA ARG A 87 -3.56 -4.84 13.05
C ARG A 87 -2.10 -5.26 13.15
N PRO A 88 -1.54 -5.91 12.12
CA PRO A 88 -0.11 -6.11 12.03
C PRO A 88 0.63 -4.78 12.11
N PHE A 89 1.85 -4.80 12.60
CA PHE A 89 2.76 -3.66 12.53
C PHE A 89 4.21 -4.09 12.62
N CYS A 90 5.10 -3.32 11.99
CA CYS A 90 6.54 -3.45 12.11
C CYS A 90 7.07 -2.46 13.15
N CYS A 91 7.90 -2.95 14.08
CA CYS A 91 8.60 -2.14 15.06
C CYS A 91 10.11 -2.24 14.84
N ARG A 92 10.73 -1.14 14.46
CA ARG A 92 12.19 -0.99 14.32
C ARG A 92 12.82 -0.58 15.66
N VAL A 93 13.06 -1.55 16.54
CA VAL A 93 13.66 -1.27 17.87
C VAL A 93 15.08 -0.76 17.70
N HIS A 94 15.89 -1.48 16.92
CA HIS A 94 17.24 -1.07 16.50
C HIS A 94 17.51 -1.55 15.07
N VAL A 95 17.66 -0.64 14.13
CA VAL A 95 17.96 -0.98 12.72
C VAL A 95 19.45 -1.21 12.56
N PRO A 96 19.89 -2.32 11.98
CA PRO A 96 19.11 -3.50 11.58
C PRO A 96 19.00 -4.60 12.63
N SER A 97 19.53 -4.45 13.83
CA SER A 97 19.81 -5.55 14.76
C SER A 97 18.61 -6.09 15.55
N ASP A 98 17.51 -5.34 15.70
CA ASP A 98 16.28 -5.80 16.37
C ASP A 98 15.05 -5.20 15.68
N ILE A 99 14.49 -5.96 14.73
CA ILE A 99 13.27 -5.65 14.03
C ILE A 99 12.18 -6.62 14.49
N ARG A 100 10.96 -6.12 14.74
CA ARG A 100 9.86 -6.94 15.24
C ARG A 100 8.63 -6.77 14.36
N LEU A 101 8.17 -7.86 13.79
CA LEU A 101 6.91 -7.96 13.06
C LEU A 101 5.85 -8.55 13.97
N VAL A 102 4.86 -7.76 14.35
CA VAL A 102 3.78 -8.18 15.25
C VAL A 102 2.54 -8.49 14.43
N VAL A 103 2.05 -9.72 14.50
CA VAL A 103 0.93 -10.20 13.70
C VAL A 103 -0.07 -10.92 14.61
N MET A 104 -1.36 -10.61 14.42
CA MET A 104 -2.46 -11.36 15.03
C MET A 104 -3.35 -11.93 13.89
N PRO A 105 -3.04 -13.12 13.37
CA PRO A 105 -3.73 -13.68 12.21
C PRO A 105 -5.24 -13.81 12.41
N ARG A 106 -6.02 -13.28 11.49
CA ARG A 106 -7.49 -13.37 11.44
C ARG A 106 -7.98 -14.04 10.16
N GLY A 107 -7.27 -13.84 9.08
CA GLY A 107 -7.62 -14.26 7.72
C GLY A 107 -8.39 -13.19 6.98
N GLY A 108 -8.65 -13.46 5.71
CA GLY A 108 -9.27 -12.53 4.79
C GLY A 108 -8.24 -11.68 4.03
N ARG A 109 -8.69 -11.10 2.92
CA ARG A 109 -7.85 -10.33 2.00
C ARG A 109 -7.07 -9.22 2.69
N GLU A 110 -7.73 -8.46 3.57
CA GLU A 110 -7.12 -7.33 4.28
C GLU A 110 -5.95 -7.79 5.18
N ASP A 111 -6.11 -8.92 5.87
CA ASP A 111 -5.09 -9.46 6.76
C ASP A 111 -3.82 -9.87 5.99
N TYR A 112 -3.99 -10.48 4.80
CA TYR A 112 -2.87 -10.78 3.89
C TYR A 112 -2.20 -9.51 3.39
N MET A 113 -2.97 -8.52 2.92
CA MET A 113 -2.43 -7.24 2.46
C MET A 113 -1.60 -6.56 3.54
N MET A 114 -2.13 -6.47 4.77
CA MET A 114 -1.44 -5.81 5.88
C MET A 114 -0.20 -6.57 6.34
N LEU A 115 -0.26 -7.92 6.38
CA LEU A 115 0.94 -8.71 6.69
C LEU A 115 2.06 -8.46 5.68
N PHE A 116 1.75 -8.48 4.38
CA PHE A 116 2.74 -8.22 3.34
C PHE A 116 3.29 -6.80 3.41
N HIS A 117 2.43 -5.81 3.68
CA HIS A 117 2.85 -4.42 3.90
C HIS A 117 3.89 -4.32 5.02
N GLU A 118 3.55 -4.81 6.20
CA GLU A 118 4.45 -4.77 7.37
C GLU A 118 5.70 -5.62 7.17
N THR A 119 5.61 -6.69 6.37
CA THR A 119 6.77 -7.50 5.99
C THR A 119 7.73 -6.71 5.10
N GLY A 120 7.22 -5.88 4.18
CA GLY A 120 8.06 -4.99 3.37
C GLY A 120 8.89 -4.03 4.22
N HIS A 121 8.26 -3.39 5.21
CA HIS A 121 8.99 -2.57 6.18
C HIS A 121 10.03 -3.39 6.97
N ALA A 122 9.63 -4.56 7.46
CA ALA A 122 10.49 -5.40 8.28
C ALA A 122 11.74 -5.86 7.53
N LEU A 123 11.61 -6.27 6.28
CA LEU A 123 12.74 -6.69 5.44
C LEU A 123 13.65 -5.50 5.10
N HIS A 124 13.07 -4.38 4.69
CA HIS A 124 13.85 -3.16 4.44
C HIS A 124 14.75 -2.82 5.64
N PHE A 125 14.19 -2.75 6.84
CA PHE A 125 14.97 -2.43 8.02
C PHE A 125 15.93 -3.55 8.45
N ALA A 126 15.56 -4.82 8.26
CA ALA A 126 16.41 -5.96 8.65
C ALA A 126 17.64 -6.11 7.75
N TYR A 127 17.56 -5.70 6.49
CA TYR A 127 18.67 -5.77 5.53
C TYR A 127 19.48 -4.47 5.41
N ALA A 128 19.10 -3.39 6.11
CA ALA A 128 19.89 -2.15 6.10
C ALA A 128 21.32 -2.40 6.60
N ASP A 129 22.31 -1.77 5.97
CA ASP A 129 23.70 -1.92 6.38
C ASP A 129 23.91 -1.38 7.81
N SER A 130 24.41 -2.23 8.69
CA SER A 130 24.73 -1.85 10.08
C SER A 130 25.83 -0.79 10.20
N ALA A 131 26.70 -0.68 9.19
CA ALA A 131 27.76 0.32 9.12
C ALA A 131 27.26 1.68 8.62
N ALA A 132 26.06 1.75 8.02
CA ALA A 132 25.48 3.01 7.55
C ALA A 132 25.22 3.97 8.73
N PRO A 133 25.36 5.30 8.53
CA PRO A 133 25.02 6.30 9.53
C PRO A 133 23.59 6.13 10.06
N PHE A 134 23.37 6.48 11.31
CA PHE A 134 22.04 6.40 11.94
C PHE A 134 20.97 7.16 11.13
N ALA A 135 21.32 8.31 10.57
CA ALA A 135 20.41 9.10 9.74
C ALA A 135 19.89 8.28 8.54
N PHE A 136 20.75 7.55 7.85
CA PHE A 136 20.38 6.73 6.69
C PHE A 136 19.62 5.46 7.07
N ARG A 137 19.83 4.95 8.29
CA ARG A 137 19.09 3.79 8.78
C ARG A 137 17.69 4.11 9.32
N CYS A 138 17.45 5.37 9.76
CA CYS A 138 16.26 5.68 10.56
C CYS A 138 15.55 6.99 10.23
N LEU A 139 16.16 7.96 9.56
CA LEU A 139 15.67 9.34 9.48
C LEU A 139 15.55 9.88 8.03
N GLY A 140 15.65 9.03 7.03
CA GLY A 140 15.57 9.45 5.63
C GLY A 140 14.14 9.56 5.11
N ASP A 141 14.00 9.39 3.80
CA ASP A 141 12.72 9.51 3.10
C ASP A 141 11.80 8.30 3.38
N ASN A 142 10.71 8.54 4.12
CA ASN A 142 9.74 7.50 4.43
C ASN A 142 9.01 6.95 3.20
N SER A 143 8.97 7.69 2.07
CA SER A 143 8.41 7.17 0.82
C SER A 143 9.12 5.90 0.34
N VAL A 144 10.40 5.76 0.68
CA VAL A 144 11.21 4.59 0.31
C VAL A 144 10.75 3.33 1.06
N THR A 145 10.60 3.42 2.38
CA THR A 145 10.11 2.27 3.14
C THR A 145 8.65 1.92 2.83
N GLU A 146 7.81 2.92 2.56
CA GLU A 146 6.44 2.70 2.10
C GLU A 146 6.38 2.07 0.71
N CYS A 147 7.30 2.41 -0.21
CA CYS A 147 7.40 1.77 -1.51
C CYS A 147 7.61 0.26 -1.37
N TYR A 148 8.56 -0.17 -0.55
CA TYR A 148 8.83 -1.60 -0.33
C TYR A 148 7.67 -2.30 0.37
N ALA A 149 6.97 -1.62 1.27
CA ALA A 149 5.75 -2.13 1.90
C ALA A 149 4.63 -2.31 0.86
N PHE A 150 4.39 -1.33 0.01
CA PHE A 150 3.40 -1.43 -1.07
C PHE A 150 3.77 -2.48 -2.12
N LEU A 151 5.04 -2.63 -2.48
CA LEU A 151 5.49 -3.65 -3.43
C LEU A 151 5.04 -5.06 -2.99
N LEU A 152 5.24 -5.40 -1.73
CA LEU A 152 4.79 -6.70 -1.21
C LEU A 152 3.27 -6.74 -1.00
N GLN A 153 2.66 -5.69 -0.46
CA GLN A 153 1.21 -5.59 -0.28
C GLN A 153 0.44 -5.84 -1.58
N LEU A 154 0.91 -5.26 -2.68
CA LEU A 154 0.22 -5.32 -3.96
C LEU A 154 0.37 -6.68 -4.67
N LEU A 155 1.22 -7.59 -4.19
CA LEU A 155 1.21 -8.98 -4.63
C LEU A 155 -0.17 -9.62 -4.47
N VAL A 156 -0.90 -9.30 -3.40
CA VAL A 156 -2.25 -9.84 -3.13
C VAL A 156 -3.24 -9.51 -4.25
N ARG A 157 -2.99 -8.50 -5.07
CA ARG A 157 -3.79 -8.17 -6.26
C ARG A 157 -3.24 -8.76 -7.57
N SER A 158 -2.01 -9.27 -7.55
CA SER A 158 -1.35 -9.81 -8.74
C SER A 158 -1.97 -11.13 -9.20
N PRO A 159 -2.51 -11.25 -10.43
CA PRO A 159 -3.01 -12.51 -10.94
C PRO A 159 -1.93 -13.60 -10.99
N ALA A 160 -0.69 -13.23 -11.31
CA ALA A 160 0.43 -14.16 -11.32
C ALA A 160 0.71 -14.71 -9.92
N TRP A 161 0.75 -13.84 -8.89
CA TRP A 161 0.99 -14.29 -7.52
C TRP A 161 -0.16 -15.15 -6.98
N LEU A 162 -1.41 -14.77 -7.23
CA LEU A 162 -2.58 -15.55 -6.83
C LEU A 162 -2.54 -16.96 -7.44
N ARG A 163 -2.19 -17.06 -8.71
CA ARG A 163 -2.08 -18.35 -9.39
C ARG A 163 -0.92 -19.18 -8.87
N GLU A 164 0.29 -18.61 -8.83
CA GLU A 164 1.52 -19.36 -8.51
C GLU A 164 1.63 -19.69 -7.01
N THR A 165 1.20 -18.78 -6.13
CA THR A 165 1.38 -18.92 -4.68
C THR A 165 0.15 -19.46 -3.98
N MET A 166 -1.05 -19.03 -4.41
CA MET A 166 -2.32 -19.37 -3.77
C MET A 166 -3.10 -20.47 -4.50
N GLY A 167 -2.76 -20.77 -5.77
CA GLY A 167 -3.55 -21.66 -6.62
C GLY A 167 -4.94 -21.09 -6.97
N VAL A 168 -5.11 -19.76 -6.90
CA VAL A 168 -6.36 -19.05 -7.15
C VAL A 168 -6.29 -18.34 -8.49
N ILE A 169 -7.32 -18.51 -9.32
CA ILE A 169 -7.49 -17.72 -10.53
C ILE A 169 -8.35 -16.52 -10.19
N ALA A 170 -7.75 -15.33 -10.25
CA ALA A 170 -8.48 -14.08 -10.06
C ALA A 170 -9.44 -13.85 -11.23
N ASP A 171 -10.74 -13.82 -10.94
CA ASP A 171 -11.75 -13.44 -11.93
C ASP A 171 -11.79 -11.90 -12.10
N ASP A 172 -12.58 -11.44 -13.07
CA ASP A 172 -12.73 -10.01 -13.36
C ASP A 172 -13.33 -9.23 -12.20
N SER A 173 -14.14 -9.88 -11.36
CA SER A 173 -14.76 -9.24 -10.21
C SER A 173 -13.71 -8.91 -9.15
N TYR A 174 -12.77 -9.83 -8.90
CA TYR A 174 -11.65 -9.61 -8.00
C TYR A 174 -10.69 -8.55 -8.54
N ARG A 175 -10.32 -8.64 -9.82
CA ARG A 175 -9.41 -7.68 -10.46
C ARG A 175 -9.98 -6.26 -10.44
N ARG A 176 -11.28 -6.09 -10.74
CA ARG A 176 -11.99 -4.81 -10.64
C ARG A 176 -11.98 -4.26 -9.22
N LEU A 177 -12.30 -5.10 -8.23
CA LEU A 177 -12.26 -4.67 -6.84
C LEU A 177 -10.85 -4.26 -6.40
N ALA A 178 -9.83 -4.99 -6.80
CA ALA A 178 -8.44 -4.69 -6.45
C ALA A 178 -8.00 -3.33 -7.02
N ARG A 179 -8.37 -3.04 -8.28
CA ARG A 179 -8.15 -1.73 -8.90
C ARG A 179 -8.95 -0.62 -8.21
N PHE A 180 -10.25 -0.86 -7.96
CA PHE A 180 -11.14 0.09 -7.28
C PHE A 180 -10.60 0.46 -5.90
N PHE A 181 -10.09 -0.52 -5.14
CA PHE A 181 -9.45 -0.30 -3.85
C PHE A 181 -8.21 0.60 -3.95
N GLN A 182 -7.36 0.40 -4.96
CA GLN A 182 -6.17 1.23 -5.15
C GLN A 182 -6.54 2.66 -5.57
N ILE A 183 -7.49 2.82 -6.51
CA ILE A 183 -7.98 4.15 -6.91
C ILE A 183 -8.59 4.87 -5.70
N TYR A 184 -9.39 4.18 -4.88
CA TYR A 184 -9.92 4.73 -3.64
C TYR A 184 -8.83 5.32 -2.73
N TYR A 185 -7.79 4.51 -2.44
CA TYR A 185 -6.71 4.98 -1.56
C TYR A 185 -5.98 6.18 -2.13
N LEU A 186 -5.65 6.17 -3.41
CA LEU A 186 -4.97 7.27 -4.07
C LEU A 186 -5.82 8.55 -4.07
N ARG A 187 -7.11 8.44 -4.38
CA ARG A 187 -8.04 9.57 -4.36
C ARG A 187 -8.21 10.12 -2.95
N ARG A 188 -8.39 9.23 -1.95
CA ARG A 188 -8.55 9.62 -0.56
C ARG A 188 -7.30 10.29 0.01
N ILE A 189 -6.14 9.66 -0.16
CA ILE A 189 -4.85 10.20 0.35
C ILE A 189 -4.53 11.53 -0.35
N GLY A 190 -4.83 11.63 -1.63
CA GLY A 190 -4.62 12.86 -2.36
C GLY A 190 -5.50 14.02 -1.91
N ALA A 191 -6.78 13.76 -1.72
CA ALA A 191 -7.70 14.76 -1.18
C ALA A 191 -7.33 15.17 0.24
N ARG A 192 -6.91 14.21 1.07
CA ARG A 192 -6.43 14.46 2.42
C ARG A 192 -5.18 15.33 2.42
N LEU A 193 -4.17 15.04 1.59
CA LEU A 193 -2.99 15.88 1.47
C LEU A 193 -3.34 17.31 1.05
N ALA A 194 -4.25 17.48 0.08
CA ALA A 194 -4.70 18.80 -0.32
C ALA A 194 -5.36 19.57 0.84
N TYR A 195 -6.14 18.87 1.66
CA TYR A 195 -6.73 19.44 2.86
C TYR A 195 -5.67 19.75 3.93
N GLU A 196 -4.71 18.86 4.18
CA GLU A 196 -3.61 19.08 5.14
C GLU A 196 -2.78 20.32 4.77
N LEU A 197 -2.48 20.52 3.50
CA LEU A 197 -1.79 21.72 3.01
C LEU A 197 -2.61 22.99 3.26
N GLU A 198 -3.92 22.93 3.11
CA GLU A 198 -4.83 24.04 3.40
C GLU A 198 -4.93 24.28 4.91
N LEU A 199 -5.10 23.24 5.73
CA LEU A 199 -5.18 23.30 7.19
C LEU A 199 -3.95 23.97 7.81
N HIS A 200 -2.77 23.69 7.27
CA HIS A 200 -1.50 24.22 7.78
C HIS A 200 -1.01 25.48 7.05
N SER A 201 -1.82 26.04 6.15
CA SER A 201 -1.50 27.32 5.51
C SER A 201 -1.66 28.46 6.52
N LEU A 202 -0.73 29.42 6.48
CA LEU A 202 -0.78 30.61 7.34
C LEU A 202 -2.02 31.50 7.10
N ASP A 203 -2.57 31.42 5.89
CA ASP A 203 -3.74 32.19 5.45
C ASP A 203 -5.04 31.38 5.52
N ALA A 204 -5.02 30.19 6.15
CA ALA A 204 -6.20 29.33 6.23
C ALA A 204 -7.31 30.00 7.08
N PRO A 205 -8.52 30.19 6.51
CA PRO A 205 -9.66 30.63 7.31
C PRO A 205 -10.03 29.50 8.29
N THR A 206 -9.86 29.71 9.57
CA THR A 206 -10.07 28.70 10.61
C THR A 206 -11.54 28.32 10.81
N ASP A 207 -12.47 29.18 10.40
CA ASP A 207 -13.90 29.05 10.73
C ASP A 207 -14.65 28.06 9.85
N ASP A 208 -14.03 27.53 8.77
CA ASP A 208 -14.70 26.68 7.77
C ASP A 208 -13.97 25.35 7.48
N LEU A 209 -12.96 25.01 8.27
CA LEU A 209 -12.14 23.81 8.05
C LEU A 209 -12.94 22.49 8.01
N PRO A 210 -13.94 22.26 8.87
CA PRO A 210 -14.77 21.06 8.79
C PRO A 210 -15.49 20.92 7.45
N ALA A 211 -16.06 22.00 6.93
CA ALA A 211 -16.77 21.99 5.65
C ALA A 211 -15.79 21.75 4.49
N ARG A 212 -14.63 22.39 4.50
CA ARG A 212 -13.58 22.20 3.49
C ARG A 212 -13.04 20.77 3.44
N TYR A 213 -12.83 20.15 4.62
CA TYR A 213 -12.47 18.73 4.70
C TYR A 213 -13.53 17.87 4.02
N ALA A 214 -14.80 18.04 4.39
CA ALA A 214 -15.90 17.26 3.82
C ALA A 214 -16.04 17.49 2.32
N GLU A 215 -15.89 18.72 1.85
CA GLU A 215 -15.94 19.08 0.43
C GLU A 215 -14.79 18.42 -0.35
N ARG A 216 -13.53 18.55 0.09
CA ARG A 216 -12.34 17.99 -0.58
C ARG A 216 -12.45 16.49 -0.76
N LEU A 217 -12.73 15.77 0.33
CA LEU A 217 -12.85 14.32 0.27
C LEU A 217 -14.12 13.90 -0.49
N GLY A 218 -15.22 14.61 -0.31
CA GLY A 218 -16.47 14.35 -1.03
C GLY A 218 -16.34 14.50 -2.55
N GLN A 219 -15.65 15.54 -3.00
CA GLN A 219 -15.36 15.72 -4.44
C GLN A 219 -14.48 14.60 -5.00
N ALA A 220 -13.45 14.17 -4.24
CA ALA A 220 -12.56 13.11 -4.68
C ALA A 220 -13.22 11.74 -4.67
N LEU A 221 -14.04 11.43 -3.67
CA LEU A 221 -14.60 10.10 -3.43
C LEU A 221 -16.03 9.93 -3.93
N LYS A 222 -16.73 11.04 -4.30
CA LYS A 222 -18.13 11.04 -4.78
C LYS A 222 -19.12 10.42 -3.77
N VAL A 223 -18.84 10.60 -2.48
CA VAL A 223 -19.72 10.19 -1.38
C VAL A 223 -19.77 11.28 -0.33
N GLN A 224 -20.78 11.24 0.53
CA GLN A 224 -20.92 12.19 1.64
C GLN A 224 -19.86 11.90 2.72
N ILE A 225 -19.17 12.93 3.16
CA ILE A 225 -18.11 12.88 4.19
C ILE A 225 -18.59 13.64 5.43
N SER A 226 -18.40 13.04 6.62
CA SER A 226 -18.65 13.74 7.87
C SER A 226 -17.62 14.84 8.10
N PRO A 227 -18.02 16.09 8.35
CA PRO A 227 -17.10 17.17 8.67
C PRO A 227 -16.43 16.99 10.04
N GLU A 228 -16.94 16.11 10.91
CA GLU A 228 -16.44 15.90 12.27
C GLU A 228 -15.05 15.23 12.32
N GLU A 229 -14.66 14.54 11.23
CA GLU A 229 -13.36 13.85 11.13
C GLU A 229 -12.19 14.79 10.74
N TYR A 230 -12.40 16.06 10.55
CA TYR A 230 -11.47 17.03 9.94
C TYR A 230 -10.11 17.19 10.66
N LEU A 231 -10.01 16.87 11.95
CA LEU A 231 -8.74 16.82 12.69
C LEU A 231 -8.28 15.41 13.03
N SER A 232 -9.16 14.41 12.98
CA SER A 232 -8.82 13.03 13.31
C SER A 232 -8.36 12.21 12.11
N ASP A 233 -8.70 12.64 10.88
CA ASP A 233 -8.33 11.98 9.62
C ASP A 233 -7.17 12.72 8.93
N ILE A 234 -6.19 13.20 9.68
CA ILE A 234 -4.96 13.80 9.17
C ILE A 234 -3.76 13.00 9.65
N ASP A 235 -2.68 13.05 8.89
CA ASP A 235 -1.41 12.43 9.26
C ASP A 235 -0.41 13.49 9.72
N ASP A 236 0.41 13.13 10.69
CA ASP A 236 1.51 13.97 11.13
C ASP A 236 2.51 14.22 9.99
N SER A 237 3.04 15.44 9.92
CA SER A 237 4.14 15.82 9.04
C SER A 237 3.86 15.58 7.56
N PHE A 238 2.63 15.72 7.11
CA PHE A 238 2.21 15.48 5.73
C PHE A 238 2.57 14.07 5.22
N TYR A 239 2.42 13.05 6.07
CA TYR A 239 2.76 11.67 5.71
C TYR A 239 1.98 11.15 4.49
N SER A 240 0.83 11.75 4.21
CA SER A 240 0.08 11.55 2.96
C SER A 240 0.94 11.76 1.70
N ALA A 241 1.89 12.71 1.71
CA ALA A 241 2.82 12.91 0.60
C ALA A 241 3.80 11.74 0.45
N CYS A 242 4.24 11.14 1.56
CA CYS A 242 5.10 9.96 1.51
C CYS A 242 4.38 8.77 0.83
N TYR A 243 3.12 8.53 1.17
CA TYR A 243 2.32 7.48 0.52
C TYR A 243 2.18 7.68 -0.99
N LEU A 244 1.87 8.90 -1.45
CA LEU A 244 1.70 9.17 -2.87
C LEU A 244 3.00 8.97 -3.65
N ARG A 245 4.12 9.45 -3.13
CA ARG A 245 5.45 9.25 -3.72
C ARG A 245 5.84 7.78 -3.72
N ALA A 246 5.50 7.05 -2.64
CA ALA A 246 5.75 5.63 -2.52
C ALA A 246 4.98 4.79 -3.56
N TRP A 247 3.72 5.12 -3.84
CA TRP A 247 2.97 4.43 -4.91
C TRP A 247 3.53 4.67 -6.29
N ILE A 248 4.01 5.89 -6.57
CA ILE A 248 4.66 6.19 -7.85
C ILE A 248 5.94 5.36 -7.98
N LEU A 249 6.78 5.33 -6.93
CA LEU A 249 8.01 4.56 -6.92
C LEU A 249 7.74 3.04 -6.99
N GLU A 250 6.71 2.56 -6.30
CA GLU A 250 6.33 1.13 -6.31
C GLU A 250 6.05 0.63 -7.72
N VAL A 251 5.25 1.37 -8.48
CA VAL A 251 4.94 0.97 -9.85
C VAL A 251 6.20 0.95 -10.73
N GLN A 252 7.09 1.93 -10.59
CA GLN A 252 8.36 1.97 -11.32
C GLN A 252 9.26 0.79 -10.93
N LEU A 253 9.38 0.49 -9.62
CA LEU A 253 10.14 -0.66 -9.12
C LEU A 253 9.54 -1.99 -9.58
N ARG A 254 8.22 -2.14 -9.50
CA ARG A 254 7.52 -3.36 -9.94
C ARG A 254 7.69 -3.59 -11.45
N LEU A 255 7.58 -2.57 -12.26
CA LEU A 255 7.83 -2.67 -13.71
C LEU A 255 9.27 -3.08 -13.99
N LYS A 256 10.24 -2.56 -13.25
CA LYS A 256 11.65 -2.96 -13.37
C LYS A 256 11.86 -4.43 -12.99
N LEU A 257 11.23 -4.89 -11.91
CA LEU A 257 11.27 -6.30 -11.52
C LEU A 257 10.63 -7.22 -12.58
N ILE A 258 9.51 -6.79 -13.19
CA ILE A 258 8.85 -7.54 -14.26
C ILE A 258 9.74 -7.56 -15.52
N GLU A 259 10.37 -6.44 -15.88
CA GLU A 259 11.28 -6.35 -17.02
C GLU A 259 12.47 -7.33 -16.88
N GLU A 260 13.07 -7.40 -15.70
CA GLU A 260 14.28 -8.21 -15.49
C GLU A 260 14.01 -9.67 -15.15
N PHE A 261 12.94 -9.96 -14.40
CA PHE A 261 12.68 -11.28 -13.82
C PHE A 261 11.35 -11.92 -14.26
N GLY A 262 10.53 -11.19 -15.04
CA GLY A 262 9.21 -11.60 -15.50
C GLY A 262 8.09 -11.38 -14.50
N GLU A 263 6.84 -11.63 -14.90
CA GLU A 263 5.63 -11.43 -14.10
C GLU A 263 5.65 -12.16 -12.74
N ALA A 264 6.33 -13.31 -12.68
CA ALA A 264 6.48 -14.11 -11.47
C ALA A 264 7.81 -13.83 -10.75
N TRP A 265 8.32 -12.60 -10.78
CA TRP A 265 9.58 -12.18 -10.14
C TRP A 265 9.71 -12.63 -8.67
N PHE A 266 8.60 -12.71 -7.94
CA PHE A 266 8.54 -13.19 -6.55
C PHE A 266 8.89 -14.69 -6.37
N THR A 267 9.09 -15.42 -7.47
CA THR A 267 9.59 -16.81 -7.49
C THR A 267 11.06 -16.91 -7.89
N ARG A 268 11.76 -15.77 -8.03
CA ARG A 268 13.14 -15.68 -8.50
C ARG A 268 14.07 -15.22 -7.38
N PRO A 269 15.05 -16.04 -6.97
CA PRO A 269 16.05 -15.63 -5.98
C PRO A 269 16.82 -14.39 -6.40
N GLU A 270 17.07 -14.20 -7.71
CA GLU A 270 17.77 -13.04 -8.25
C GLU A 270 16.99 -11.73 -8.00
N ALA A 271 15.66 -11.76 -8.04
CA ALA A 271 14.83 -10.63 -7.68
C ALA A 271 14.96 -10.28 -6.18
N GLY A 272 15.09 -11.29 -5.33
CA GLY A 272 15.39 -11.10 -3.91
C GLY A 272 16.78 -10.52 -3.69
N ASP A 273 17.80 -10.93 -4.46
CA ASP A 273 19.15 -10.34 -4.41
C ASP A 273 19.10 -8.86 -4.83
N PHE A 274 18.38 -8.53 -5.88
CA PHE A 274 18.16 -7.19 -6.34
C PHE A 274 17.51 -6.30 -5.25
N LEU A 275 16.44 -6.80 -4.62
CA LEU A 275 15.76 -6.09 -3.54
C LEU A 275 16.65 -5.92 -2.31
N ARG A 276 17.43 -6.95 -1.91
CA ARG A 276 18.40 -6.84 -0.82
C ARG A 276 19.47 -5.78 -1.09
N GLY A 277 19.90 -5.65 -2.34
CA GLY A 277 20.80 -4.58 -2.77
C GLY A 277 20.20 -3.19 -2.49
N LEU A 278 18.94 -2.97 -2.85
CA LEU A 278 18.24 -1.71 -2.56
C LEU A 278 18.03 -1.50 -1.05
N TRP A 279 17.58 -2.53 -0.32
CA TRP A 279 17.32 -2.42 1.11
C TRP A 279 18.57 -2.16 1.94
N SER A 280 19.75 -2.60 1.48
CA SER A 280 21.01 -2.40 2.20
C SER A 280 21.35 -0.92 2.40
N HIS A 281 20.87 -0.04 1.52
CA HIS A 281 21.04 1.41 1.65
C HIS A 281 20.18 2.03 2.75
N GLY A 282 19.20 1.30 3.29
CA GLY A 282 18.22 1.87 4.23
C GLY A 282 17.46 3.02 3.57
N GLN A 283 17.50 4.20 4.20
CA GLN A 283 16.86 5.43 3.74
C GLN A 283 17.91 6.49 3.30
N GLU A 284 19.06 6.05 2.78
CA GLU A 284 20.13 6.93 2.29
C GLU A 284 19.67 7.76 1.08
N PHE A 285 18.94 7.11 0.18
CA PHE A 285 18.42 7.73 -1.05
C PHE A 285 16.98 8.18 -0.88
N THR A 286 16.63 9.27 -1.56
CA THR A 286 15.24 9.71 -1.75
C THR A 286 14.52 8.80 -2.75
N ALA A 287 13.19 8.88 -2.77
CA ALA A 287 12.40 8.14 -3.76
C ALA A 287 12.78 8.52 -5.21
N GLU A 288 13.10 9.78 -5.48
CA GLU A 288 13.57 10.26 -6.78
C GLU A 288 14.91 9.65 -7.18
N GLU A 289 15.86 9.57 -6.24
CA GLU A 289 17.19 8.99 -6.50
C GLU A 289 17.10 7.49 -6.74
N ILE A 290 16.22 6.78 -6.02
CA ILE A 290 15.95 5.35 -6.30
C ILE A 290 15.31 5.20 -7.68
N ALA A 291 14.33 6.02 -8.06
CA ALA A 291 13.76 5.99 -9.40
C ALA A 291 14.84 6.20 -10.49
N GLN A 292 15.82 7.07 -10.24
CA GLN A 292 16.96 7.27 -11.17
C GLN A 292 17.86 6.03 -11.24
N GLN A 293 18.12 5.35 -10.13
CA GLN A 293 18.87 4.09 -10.13
C GLN A 293 18.13 2.97 -10.89
N LEU A 294 16.79 3.01 -10.90
CA LEU A 294 15.95 2.10 -11.68
C LEU A 294 15.90 2.44 -13.18
N GLY A 295 16.54 3.54 -13.62
CA GLY A 295 16.62 3.99 -15.01
C GLY A 295 15.55 5.00 -15.43
N TYR A 296 14.79 5.55 -14.48
CA TYR A 296 13.83 6.62 -14.73
C TYR A 296 14.47 8.01 -14.50
N PRO A 297 13.95 9.09 -15.07
CA PRO A 297 14.49 10.44 -14.83
C PRO A 297 14.17 10.98 -13.42
N GLY A 298 13.38 10.24 -12.63
CA GLY A 298 12.87 10.54 -11.31
C GLY A 298 11.49 9.90 -11.12
N LEU A 299 10.72 10.35 -10.14
CA LEU A 299 9.35 9.86 -9.96
C LEU A 299 8.46 10.27 -11.14
N GLN A 300 7.86 9.28 -11.80
CA GLN A 300 6.98 9.44 -12.96
C GLN A 300 5.59 8.95 -12.64
N VAL A 301 4.59 9.82 -12.72
CA VAL A 301 3.18 9.45 -12.42
C VAL A 301 2.53 8.65 -13.56
N GLU A 302 3.07 8.74 -14.76
CA GLU A 302 2.53 8.09 -15.95
C GLU A 302 2.40 6.57 -15.81
N PRO A 303 3.41 5.82 -15.31
CA PRO A 303 3.28 4.38 -15.09
C PRO A 303 2.15 4.04 -14.11
N LEU A 304 1.97 4.83 -13.04
CA LEU A 304 0.88 4.62 -12.08
C LEU A 304 -0.48 4.85 -12.72
N ILE A 305 -0.66 5.92 -13.50
CA ILE A 305 -1.89 6.19 -14.23
C ILE A 305 -2.18 5.06 -15.22
N ALA A 306 -1.19 4.62 -15.99
CA ALA A 306 -1.34 3.52 -16.92
C ALA A 306 -1.76 2.22 -16.22
N ASP A 307 -1.14 1.87 -15.07
CA ASP A 307 -1.51 0.70 -14.26
C ASP A 307 -2.98 0.74 -13.79
N LEU A 308 -3.47 1.92 -13.41
CA LEU A 308 -4.84 2.11 -12.91
C LEU A 308 -5.89 2.17 -14.02
N THR A 309 -5.52 2.66 -15.20
CA THR A 309 -6.45 2.87 -16.32
C THR A 309 -6.43 1.74 -17.34
N SER A 310 -5.46 0.83 -17.26
CA SER A 310 -5.41 -0.35 -18.14
C SER A 310 -6.71 -1.16 -18.04
N PRO A 311 -7.22 -1.69 -19.18
CA PRO A 311 -8.34 -2.58 -19.15
C PRO A 311 -8.09 -3.76 -18.19
N VAL A 312 -9.12 -4.14 -17.46
CA VAL A 312 -9.12 -5.42 -16.73
C VAL A 312 -9.32 -6.48 -17.81
N GLU A 313 -8.20 -7.00 -18.37
CA GLU A 313 -8.26 -8.01 -19.41
C GLU A 313 -8.92 -9.30 -18.89
N ALA A 314 -9.72 -9.91 -19.79
CA ALA A 314 -10.48 -11.12 -19.52
C ALA A 314 -9.56 -12.36 -19.35
#